data_ae2345b05dd870b9f84e33157d5f4be2
#
_entry.id   ae2345b05dd870b9f84e33157d5f4be2
#
_cell.length_a   1.000
_cell.length_b   1.000
_cell.length_c   1.000
_cell.angle_alpha   90.00
_cell.angle_beta   90.00
_cell.angle_gamma   90.00
#
_symmetry.space_group_name_H-M   'P 1'
#
loop_
_entity.id
_entity.type
_entity.pdbx_description
1 polymer ?
#
loop_
_entity_poly.entity_id
_entity_poly.type
_entity_poly.pdbx_seq_one_letter_code
_entity_poly.pdbx_strand_id
1 'polypeptide(L)'
;MIIGNPNASKHVLIHAGIHAREYMTPLLVMKQAEHLLAFYDSGAYQGRKLSDILGGVAVHIVPMVNPDGITISQFGVSALRSSDLRQIVNQCYAQDKADGRTSQEFGRYLNLWKANGRGVDLNQNFPALWESITTGPSHASYANYKGTSALSEPESQALANLANSRNWALTIS
;
A
#
# COMPACT_ATOMS: atom_id res chain seq x y z
N MET A 1 10.03 -6.73 -6.37
CA MET A 1 11.46 -6.51 -6.72
C MET A 1 12.31 -7.05 -5.58
N ILE A 2 13.48 -7.63 -5.89
CA ILE A 2 14.46 -8.06 -4.85
C ILE A 2 15.80 -7.42 -5.19
N ILE A 3 16.44 -6.80 -4.20
CA ILE A 3 17.79 -6.24 -4.28
C ILE A 3 18.68 -7.00 -3.29
N GLY A 4 19.92 -7.29 -3.69
CA GLY A 4 20.87 -8.08 -2.93
C GLY A 4 20.80 -9.57 -3.28
N ASN A 5 21.20 -10.43 -2.34
CA ASN A 5 21.29 -11.87 -2.57
C ASN A 5 19.94 -12.55 -2.26
N PRO A 6 19.21 -13.07 -3.27
CA PRO A 6 17.90 -13.71 -3.05
C PRO A 6 17.98 -14.98 -2.19
N ASN A 7 19.17 -15.57 -2.08
CA ASN A 7 19.44 -16.77 -1.29
C ASN A 7 20.06 -16.46 0.09
N ALA A 8 20.10 -15.18 0.49
CA ALA A 8 20.60 -14.81 1.81
C ALA A 8 19.71 -15.41 2.92
N SER A 9 20.30 -15.62 4.10
CA SER A 9 19.53 -16.09 5.26
C SER A 9 18.69 -14.98 5.92
N LYS A 10 18.97 -13.71 5.60
CA LYS A 10 18.25 -12.55 6.12
C LYS A 10 17.43 -11.89 5.01
N HIS A 11 16.14 -11.77 5.26
CA HIS A 11 15.21 -11.12 4.35
C HIS A 11 14.60 -9.88 5.01
N VAL A 12 14.54 -8.79 4.26
CA VAL A 12 13.86 -7.54 4.65
C VAL A 12 12.70 -7.31 3.69
N LEU A 13 11.54 -6.97 4.23
CA LEU A 13 10.38 -6.55 3.44
C LEU A 13 10.18 -5.04 3.60
N ILE A 14 10.12 -4.34 2.48
CA ILE A 14 9.73 -2.93 2.41
C ILE A 14 8.50 -2.84 1.53
N HIS A 15 7.41 -2.28 2.05
CA HIS A 15 6.23 -2.00 1.24
C HIS A 15 5.74 -0.57 1.44
N ALA A 16 5.09 -0.02 0.43
CA ALA A 16 4.64 1.36 0.41
C ALA A 16 3.30 1.51 -0.31
N GLY A 17 2.66 2.66 -0.16
CA GLY A 17 1.43 2.99 -0.87
C GLY A 17 0.25 2.11 -0.48
N ILE A 18 0.11 1.75 0.79
CA ILE A 18 -1.08 1.06 1.30
C ILE A 18 -2.29 1.99 1.32
N HIS A 19 -2.08 3.25 1.69
CA HIS A 19 -3.10 4.28 1.60
C HIS A 19 -2.91 5.12 0.32
N ALA A 20 -4.00 5.32 -0.40
CA ALA A 20 -4.02 5.94 -1.71
C ALA A 20 -3.41 7.36 -1.76
N ARG A 21 -3.73 8.20 -0.78
CA ARG A 21 -3.28 9.60 -0.69
C ARG A 21 -1.81 9.76 -0.28
N GLU A 22 -1.15 8.68 0.11
CA GLU A 22 0.25 8.67 0.53
C GLU A 22 1.19 8.28 -0.63
N TYR A 23 0.87 8.74 -1.84
CA TYR A 23 1.56 8.39 -3.09
C TYR A 23 3.03 8.83 -3.16
N MET A 24 3.51 9.62 -2.21
CA MET A 24 4.95 9.91 -2.07
C MET A 24 5.74 8.68 -1.62
N THR A 25 5.13 7.76 -0.84
CA THR A 25 5.85 6.62 -0.29
C THR A 25 6.32 5.62 -1.35
N PRO A 26 5.57 5.29 -2.41
CA PRO A 26 6.07 4.58 -3.58
C PRO A 26 7.28 5.24 -4.23
N LEU A 27 7.26 6.55 -4.41
CA LEU A 27 8.36 7.29 -5.01
C LEU A 27 9.61 7.22 -4.13
N LEU A 28 9.46 7.38 -2.81
CA LEU A 28 10.55 7.27 -1.85
C LEU A 28 11.22 5.90 -1.91
N VAL A 29 10.42 4.84 -1.88
CA VAL A 29 10.93 3.46 -1.91
C VAL A 29 11.64 3.16 -3.24
N MET A 30 11.11 3.65 -4.36
CA MET A 30 11.78 3.51 -5.67
C MET A 30 13.09 4.29 -5.71
N LYS A 31 13.15 5.50 -5.13
CA LYS A 31 14.42 6.27 -5.01
C LYS A 31 15.44 5.57 -4.11
N GLN A 32 15.00 4.94 -3.05
CA GLN A 32 15.87 4.10 -2.21
C GLN A 32 16.43 2.92 -3.01
N ALA A 33 15.59 2.25 -3.80
CA ALA A 33 16.00 1.15 -4.67
C ALA A 33 17.04 1.60 -5.71
N GLU A 34 16.78 2.72 -6.41
CA GLU A 34 17.72 3.34 -7.35
C GLU A 34 19.06 3.66 -6.68
N HIS A 35 19.03 4.24 -5.48
CA HIS A 35 20.24 4.59 -4.73
C HIS A 35 21.05 3.33 -4.35
N LEU A 36 20.41 2.29 -3.84
CA LEU A 36 21.08 1.03 -3.50
C LEU A 36 21.75 0.41 -4.72
N LEU A 37 21.11 0.47 -5.89
CA LEU A 37 21.67 -0.05 -7.14
C LEU A 37 22.80 0.82 -7.69
N ALA A 38 22.64 2.14 -7.67
CA ALA A 38 23.64 3.08 -8.19
C ALA A 38 24.94 3.03 -7.40
N PHE A 39 24.87 2.77 -6.11
CA PHE A 39 26.02 2.73 -5.22
C PHE A 39 26.43 1.30 -4.80
N TYR A 40 25.95 0.28 -5.48
CA TYR A 40 26.19 -1.12 -5.13
C TYR A 40 27.69 -1.44 -5.01
N ASP A 41 28.51 -1.04 -5.99
CA ASP A 41 29.95 -1.34 -6.02
C ASP A 41 30.82 -0.30 -5.31
N SER A 42 30.38 0.96 -5.26
CA SER A 42 31.17 2.09 -4.76
C SER A 42 30.77 2.56 -3.36
N GLY A 43 29.55 2.24 -2.93
CA GLY A 43 29.00 2.70 -1.66
C GLY A 43 29.54 1.93 -0.47
N ALA A 44 29.55 2.61 0.69
CA ALA A 44 29.89 1.99 1.97
C ALA A 44 29.00 2.54 3.09
N TYR A 45 28.74 1.71 4.09
CA TYR A 45 28.03 2.09 5.32
C TYR A 45 28.80 1.56 6.52
N GLN A 46 29.15 2.42 7.45
CA GLN A 46 29.95 2.10 8.64
C GLN A 46 31.24 1.29 8.32
N GLY A 47 31.97 1.69 7.28
CA GLY A 47 33.20 1.05 6.83
C GLY A 47 33.05 -0.28 6.08
N ARG A 48 31.83 -0.76 5.87
CA ARG A 48 31.55 -1.97 5.08
C ARG A 48 31.05 -1.59 3.68
N LYS A 49 31.56 -2.25 2.65
CA LYS A 49 31.06 -2.06 1.28
C LYS A 49 29.58 -2.41 1.17
N LEU A 50 28.84 -1.66 0.39
CA LEU A 50 27.41 -1.91 0.17
C LEU A 50 27.16 -3.27 -0.49
N SER A 51 28.01 -3.68 -1.43
CA SER A 51 27.96 -5.01 -2.06
C SER A 51 28.11 -6.14 -1.05
N ASP A 52 28.97 -5.99 -0.02
CA ASP A 52 29.13 -7.02 1.03
C ASP A 52 27.90 -7.09 1.93
N ILE A 53 27.30 -5.94 2.25
CA ILE A 53 26.08 -5.86 3.04
C ILE A 53 24.93 -6.53 2.28
N LEU A 54 24.71 -6.15 1.02
CA LEU A 54 23.65 -6.69 0.16
C LEU A 54 23.91 -8.13 -0.26
N GLY A 55 25.16 -8.59 -0.24
CA GLY A 55 25.50 -10.01 -0.39
C GLY A 55 24.97 -10.91 0.74
N GLY A 56 24.77 -10.34 1.94
CA GLY A 56 24.25 -11.04 3.13
C GLY A 56 22.74 -10.84 3.37
N VAL A 57 22.05 -10.08 2.53
CA VAL A 57 20.62 -9.70 2.72
C VAL A 57 19.88 -9.75 1.39
N ALA A 58 18.62 -10.18 1.43
CA ALA A 58 17.64 -10.00 0.37
C ALA A 58 16.64 -8.92 0.77
N VAL A 59 16.64 -7.79 0.08
CA VAL A 59 15.67 -6.69 0.28
C VAL A 59 14.54 -6.85 -0.72
N HIS A 60 13.37 -7.27 -0.22
CA HIS A 60 12.14 -7.41 -1.00
C HIS A 60 11.37 -6.09 -0.96
N ILE A 61 11.01 -5.58 -2.11
CA ILE A 61 10.34 -4.30 -2.24
C ILE A 61 9.00 -4.48 -2.96
N VAL A 62 7.92 -4.05 -2.30
CA VAL A 62 6.57 -3.87 -2.85
C VAL A 62 6.30 -2.37 -2.90
N PRO A 63 6.63 -1.69 -4.01
CA PRO A 63 6.61 -0.23 -4.02
C PRO A 63 5.21 0.39 -3.96
N MET A 64 4.18 -0.37 -4.37
CA MET A 64 2.81 0.13 -4.47
C MET A 64 1.82 -1.00 -4.15
N VAL A 65 1.29 -1.00 -2.93
CA VAL A 65 0.31 -2.01 -2.49
C VAL A 65 -1.08 -1.72 -3.07
N ASN A 66 -1.43 -0.43 -3.22
CA ASN A 66 -2.77 0.03 -3.59
C ASN A 66 -2.75 0.85 -4.91
N PRO A 67 -2.56 0.20 -6.08
CA PRO A 67 -2.42 0.92 -7.34
C PRO A 67 -3.71 1.64 -7.78
N ASP A 68 -4.88 1.02 -7.61
CA ASP A 68 -6.16 1.62 -7.99
C ASP A 68 -6.51 2.81 -7.10
N GLY A 69 -6.32 2.68 -5.79
CA GLY A 69 -6.52 3.79 -4.87
C GLY A 69 -5.61 4.98 -5.17
N ILE A 70 -4.32 4.75 -5.43
CA ILE A 70 -3.37 5.81 -5.82
C ILE A 70 -3.80 6.47 -7.13
N THR A 71 -4.27 5.69 -8.11
CA THR A 71 -4.82 6.22 -9.36
C THR A 71 -6.00 7.16 -9.08
N ILE A 72 -6.92 6.78 -8.20
CA ILE A 72 -8.06 7.62 -7.78
C ILE A 72 -7.56 8.92 -7.17
N SER A 73 -6.65 8.84 -6.21
CA SER A 73 -6.19 10.00 -5.44
C SER A 73 -5.41 11.01 -6.29
N GLN A 74 -4.61 10.54 -7.24
CA GLN A 74 -3.77 11.41 -8.08
C GLN A 74 -4.43 11.89 -9.36
N PHE A 75 -5.18 11.01 -10.02
CA PHE A 75 -5.63 11.24 -11.40
C PHE A 75 -7.15 11.25 -11.53
N GLY A 76 -7.85 10.97 -10.44
CA GLY A 76 -9.31 10.91 -10.41
C GLY A 76 -9.89 9.61 -10.94
N VAL A 77 -11.21 9.48 -10.80
CA VAL A 77 -11.94 8.26 -11.12
C VAL A 77 -11.90 7.88 -12.60
N SER A 78 -11.78 8.87 -13.49
CA SER A 78 -11.73 8.64 -14.94
C SER A 78 -10.47 7.90 -15.39
N ALA A 79 -9.39 7.94 -14.61
CA ALA A 79 -8.15 7.23 -14.90
C ALA A 79 -8.22 5.73 -14.58
N LEU A 80 -9.21 5.28 -13.83
CA LEU A 80 -9.45 3.85 -13.59
C LEU A 80 -9.87 3.15 -14.90
N ARG A 81 -9.29 1.98 -15.16
CA ARG A 81 -9.65 1.16 -16.32
C ARG A 81 -11.02 0.50 -16.17
N SER A 82 -11.35 0.02 -14.97
CA SER A 82 -12.61 -0.66 -14.68
C SER A 82 -13.78 0.32 -14.53
N SER A 83 -14.85 0.10 -15.30
CA SER A 83 -16.14 0.81 -15.16
C SER A 83 -16.77 0.57 -13.80
N ASP A 84 -16.65 -0.66 -13.28
CA ASP A 84 -17.25 -1.06 -12.02
C ASP A 84 -16.60 -0.34 -10.83
N LEU A 85 -15.25 -0.23 -10.85
CA LEU A 85 -14.56 0.54 -9.83
C LEU A 85 -14.93 2.04 -9.91
N ARG A 86 -15.07 2.60 -11.12
CA ARG A 86 -15.56 3.99 -11.27
C ARG A 86 -16.95 4.16 -10.65
N GLN A 87 -17.84 3.21 -10.86
CA GLN A 87 -19.19 3.24 -10.28
C GLN A 87 -19.15 3.14 -8.75
N ILE A 88 -18.34 2.22 -8.20
CA ILE A 88 -18.17 2.07 -6.74
C ILE A 88 -17.69 3.38 -6.10
N VAL A 89 -16.67 4.03 -6.67
CA VAL A 89 -16.16 5.30 -6.13
C VAL A 89 -17.23 6.40 -6.12
N ASN A 90 -18.05 6.50 -7.19
CA ASN A 90 -19.16 7.44 -7.23
C ASN A 90 -20.24 7.13 -6.18
N GLN A 91 -20.54 5.85 -5.95
CA GLN A 91 -21.46 5.40 -4.90
C GLN A 91 -20.93 5.72 -3.50
N CYS A 92 -19.61 5.49 -3.25
CA CYS A 92 -18.98 5.88 -2.00
C CYS A 92 -19.14 7.37 -1.72
N TYR A 93 -18.89 8.22 -2.72
CA TYR A 93 -19.09 9.67 -2.57
C TYR A 93 -20.51 10.05 -2.23
N ALA A 94 -21.48 9.50 -2.96
CA ALA A 94 -22.90 9.79 -2.72
C ALA A 94 -23.33 9.35 -1.31
N GLN A 95 -22.90 8.17 -0.87
CA GLN A 95 -23.23 7.65 0.45
C GLN A 95 -22.52 8.42 1.56
N ASP A 96 -21.23 8.70 1.41
CA ASP A 96 -20.46 9.47 2.40
C ASP A 96 -21.01 10.91 2.56
N LYS A 97 -21.55 11.51 1.49
CA LYS A 97 -22.27 12.80 1.58
C LYS A 97 -23.59 12.66 2.34
N ALA A 98 -24.37 11.64 2.03
CA ALA A 98 -25.66 11.41 2.69
C ALA A 98 -25.49 11.15 4.20
N ASP A 99 -24.42 10.46 4.59
CA ASP A 99 -24.11 10.15 5.99
C ASP A 99 -23.37 11.28 6.72
N GLY A 100 -23.10 12.39 6.04
CA GLY A 100 -22.38 13.53 6.61
C GLY A 100 -20.87 13.26 6.86
N ARG A 101 -20.32 12.20 6.26
CA ARG A 101 -18.89 11.85 6.39
C ARG A 101 -17.97 12.77 5.59
N THR A 102 -18.52 13.41 4.59
CA THR A 102 -17.81 14.43 3.80
C THR A 102 -18.71 15.59 3.41
N SER A 103 -18.19 16.79 3.52
CA SER A 103 -18.77 18.01 2.94
C SER A 103 -18.02 18.46 1.68
N GLN A 104 -16.96 17.75 1.30
CA GLN A 104 -16.08 18.14 0.20
C GLN A 104 -16.77 17.97 -1.16
N GLU A 105 -16.37 18.78 -2.13
CA GLU A 105 -16.67 18.55 -3.53
C GLU A 105 -15.92 17.33 -4.05
N PHE A 106 -16.45 16.69 -5.11
CA PHE A 106 -15.98 15.39 -5.57
C PHE A 106 -14.47 15.34 -5.85
N GLY A 107 -13.91 16.34 -6.53
CA GLY A 107 -12.46 16.37 -6.79
C GLY A 107 -11.63 16.39 -5.51
N ARG A 108 -12.03 17.20 -4.51
CA ARG A 108 -11.35 17.24 -3.21
C ARG A 108 -11.52 15.95 -2.42
N TYR A 109 -12.69 15.32 -2.49
CA TYR A 109 -12.96 14.02 -1.89
C TYR A 109 -12.01 12.96 -2.44
N LEU A 110 -11.77 12.92 -3.77
CA LEU A 110 -10.84 11.99 -4.41
C LEU A 110 -9.38 12.23 -3.94
N ASN A 111 -8.95 13.48 -3.78
CA ASN A 111 -7.62 13.79 -3.25
C ASN A 111 -7.42 13.30 -1.80
N LEU A 112 -8.51 13.13 -1.05
CA LEU A 112 -8.48 12.59 0.32
C LEU A 112 -8.66 11.06 0.36
N TRP A 113 -8.83 10.43 -0.80
CA TRP A 113 -9.05 8.98 -0.91
C TRP A 113 -7.92 8.19 -0.27
N LYS A 114 -8.25 7.36 0.70
CA LYS A 114 -7.33 6.52 1.48
C LYS A 114 -7.47 5.05 1.11
N ALA A 115 -8.68 4.64 0.72
CA ALA A 115 -9.08 3.27 0.45
C ALA A 115 -8.49 2.71 -0.87
N ASN A 116 -8.75 1.42 -1.14
CA ASN A 116 -8.51 0.84 -2.45
C ASN A 116 -9.63 1.20 -3.46
N GLY A 117 -9.59 0.64 -4.65
CA GLY A 117 -10.61 0.89 -5.69
C GLY A 117 -12.03 0.47 -5.31
N ARG A 118 -12.19 -0.38 -4.30
CA ARG A 118 -13.47 -0.85 -3.78
C ARG A 118 -13.96 -0.10 -2.53
N GLY A 119 -13.25 0.94 -2.12
CA GLY A 119 -13.61 1.71 -0.93
C GLY A 119 -13.25 1.03 0.39
N VAL A 120 -12.30 0.09 0.40
CA VAL A 120 -11.81 -0.61 1.59
C VAL A 120 -10.47 -0.03 2.03
N ASP A 121 -10.35 0.34 3.29
CA ASP A 121 -9.09 0.74 3.92
C ASP A 121 -8.22 -0.51 4.15
N LEU A 122 -7.23 -0.70 3.28
CA LEU A 122 -6.41 -1.90 3.29
C LEU A 122 -5.67 -2.11 4.62
N ASN A 123 -5.29 -1.03 5.32
CA ASN A 123 -4.63 -1.14 6.61
C ASN A 123 -5.56 -1.70 7.71
N GLN A 124 -6.86 -1.65 7.51
CA GLN A 124 -7.86 -2.24 8.40
C GLN A 124 -8.37 -3.61 7.92
N ASN A 125 -7.87 -4.11 6.78
CA ASN A 125 -8.36 -5.34 6.16
C ASN A 125 -7.56 -6.59 6.51
N PHE A 126 -6.55 -6.49 7.41
CA PHE A 126 -5.76 -7.64 7.87
C PHE A 126 -6.41 -8.34 9.07
N PRO A 127 -6.12 -9.65 9.30
CA PRO A 127 -6.76 -10.43 10.36
C PRO A 127 -6.47 -9.94 11.78
N ALA A 128 -5.29 -9.31 11.99
CA ALA A 128 -4.89 -8.82 13.30
C ALA A 128 -5.89 -7.80 13.84
N LEU A 129 -6.57 -8.17 14.93
CA LEU A 129 -7.57 -7.34 15.60
C LEU A 129 -8.77 -6.91 14.73
N TRP A 130 -9.01 -7.56 13.58
CA TRP A 130 -10.08 -7.15 12.65
C TRP A 130 -11.46 -7.11 13.32
N GLU A 131 -11.78 -8.11 14.14
CA GLU A 131 -13.05 -8.18 14.91
C GLU A 131 -13.18 -7.02 15.91
N SER A 132 -12.06 -6.53 16.43
CA SER A 132 -12.02 -5.44 17.41
C SER A 132 -12.20 -4.05 16.80
N ILE A 133 -12.13 -3.92 15.47
CA ILE A 133 -12.37 -2.65 14.79
C ILE A 133 -13.88 -2.39 14.78
N THR A 134 -14.32 -1.49 15.64
CA THR A 134 -15.74 -1.10 15.79
C THR A 134 -16.01 0.32 15.28
N THR A 135 -14.97 1.04 14.87
CA THR A 135 -15.05 2.41 14.35
C THR A 135 -14.95 2.42 12.83
N GLY A 136 -15.54 3.43 12.21
CA GLY A 136 -15.56 3.57 10.77
C GLY A 136 -16.95 3.30 10.17
N PRO A 137 -17.10 3.47 8.84
CA PRO A 137 -18.35 3.21 8.14
C PRO A 137 -18.64 1.71 8.07
N SER A 138 -19.93 1.36 7.97
CA SER A 138 -20.40 0.00 7.71
C SER A 138 -20.46 -0.36 6.22
N HIS A 139 -20.08 0.56 5.35
CA HIS A 139 -20.10 0.44 3.90
C HIS A 139 -18.81 0.95 3.27
N ALA A 140 -18.59 0.63 1.99
CA ALA A 140 -17.48 1.14 1.20
C ALA A 140 -17.40 2.68 1.23
N SER A 141 -16.22 3.22 1.53
CA SER A 141 -16.02 4.64 1.77
C SER A 141 -14.60 5.05 1.36
N TYR A 142 -14.35 6.35 1.29
CA TYR A 142 -13.01 6.87 0.98
C TYR A 142 -11.96 6.51 2.05
N ALA A 143 -12.38 6.19 3.26
CA ALA A 143 -11.49 5.89 4.38
C ALA A 143 -12.17 5.07 5.49
N ASN A 144 -11.38 4.28 6.20
CA ASN A 144 -11.71 3.59 7.44
C ASN A 144 -12.79 2.49 7.33
N TYR A 145 -13.19 2.06 6.14
CA TYR A 145 -14.00 0.87 5.97
C TYR A 145 -13.11 -0.38 5.98
N LYS A 146 -13.33 -1.28 6.92
CA LYS A 146 -12.48 -2.47 7.11
C LYS A 146 -12.74 -3.63 6.14
N GLY A 147 -13.74 -3.48 5.24
CA GLY A 147 -14.19 -4.54 4.36
C GLY A 147 -15.27 -5.44 4.98
N THR A 148 -15.75 -6.40 4.21
CA THR A 148 -16.80 -7.35 4.63
C THR A 148 -16.25 -8.48 5.50
N SER A 149 -14.96 -8.76 5.39
CA SER A 149 -14.22 -9.72 6.21
C SER A 149 -12.73 -9.35 6.20
N ALA A 150 -11.96 -9.92 7.13
CA ALA A 150 -10.51 -9.86 7.05
C ALA A 150 -10.05 -10.47 5.72
N LEU A 151 -9.07 -9.82 5.07
CA LEU A 151 -8.53 -10.23 3.77
C LEU A 151 -9.61 -10.34 2.67
N SER A 152 -10.65 -9.50 2.71
CA SER A 152 -11.62 -9.43 1.61
C SER A 152 -11.00 -8.92 0.31
N GLU A 153 -9.91 -8.15 0.39
CA GLU A 153 -9.30 -7.48 -0.74
C GLU A 153 -8.09 -8.24 -1.29
N PRO A 154 -7.93 -8.32 -2.64
CA PRO A 154 -6.82 -9.03 -3.25
C PRO A 154 -5.46 -8.44 -2.88
N GLU A 155 -5.37 -7.12 -2.67
CA GLU A 155 -4.13 -6.44 -2.27
C GLU A 155 -3.69 -6.89 -0.86
N SER A 156 -4.61 -6.95 0.10
CA SER A 156 -4.30 -7.42 1.46
C SER A 156 -4.01 -8.92 1.49
N GLN A 157 -4.71 -9.73 0.67
CA GLN A 157 -4.39 -11.15 0.50
C GLN A 157 -2.96 -11.34 -0.04
N ALA A 158 -2.60 -10.61 -1.09
CA ALA A 158 -1.28 -10.71 -1.70
C ALA A 158 -0.16 -10.31 -0.71
N LEU A 159 -0.35 -9.20 0.01
CA LEU A 159 0.63 -8.76 1.00
C LEU A 159 0.72 -9.71 2.20
N ALA A 160 -0.40 -10.24 2.69
CA ALA A 160 -0.42 -11.23 3.77
C ALA A 160 0.27 -12.54 3.34
N ASN A 161 0.00 -13.03 2.12
CA ASN A 161 0.66 -14.22 1.58
C ASN A 161 2.18 -14.02 1.46
N LEU A 162 2.62 -12.84 1.01
CA LEU A 162 4.04 -12.50 0.97
C LEU A 162 4.63 -12.46 2.39
N ALA A 163 3.96 -11.77 3.34
CA ALA A 163 4.42 -11.67 4.71
C ALA A 163 4.54 -13.03 5.41
N ASN A 164 3.63 -13.97 5.11
CA ASN A 164 3.64 -15.32 5.67
C ASN A 164 4.58 -16.29 4.94
N SER A 165 5.17 -15.90 3.80
CA SER A 165 5.96 -16.80 2.96
C SER A 165 7.33 -17.15 3.54
N ARG A 166 7.81 -16.43 4.55
CA ARG A 166 9.13 -16.61 5.15
C ARG A 166 9.28 -15.87 6.48
N ASN A 167 10.38 -16.13 7.18
CA ASN A 167 10.78 -15.35 8.35
C ASN A 167 11.48 -14.07 7.89
N TRP A 168 10.94 -12.92 8.25
CA TRP A 168 11.51 -11.63 7.95
C TRP A 168 12.38 -11.14 9.10
N ALA A 169 13.60 -10.70 8.81
CA ALA A 169 14.47 -10.06 9.78
C ALA A 169 13.98 -8.65 10.14
N LEU A 170 13.31 -7.99 9.18
CA LEU A 170 12.73 -6.65 9.33
C LEU A 170 11.60 -6.47 8.31
N THR A 171 10.52 -5.82 8.74
CA THR A 171 9.46 -5.31 7.84
C THR A 171 9.32 -3.80 8.06
N ILE A 172 9.25 -3.04 6.96
CA ILE A 172 9.06 -1.59 6.92
C ILE A 172 7.82 -1.29 6.08
N SER A 173 6.92 -0.47 6.63
CA SER A 173 5.68 0.00 6.00
C SER A 173 5.64 1.52 5.99
#